data_5a4528121e5445ad2ffa831270840226
#
_entry.id   5a4528121e5445ad2ffa831270840226
#
_cell.length_a   1.000
_cell.length_b   1.000
_cell.length_c   1.000
_cell.angle_alpha   90.00
_cell.angle_beta   90.00
_cell.angle_gamma   90.00
#
_symmetry.space_group_name_H-M   'P 1'
#
loop_
_entity.id
_entity.type
_entity.pdbx_description
1 polymer ?
#
loop_
_entity_poly.entity_id
_entity_poly.type
_entity_poly.pdbx_seq_one_letter_code
_entity_poly.pdbx_strand_id
1 'polypeptide(L)'
;MSEFYDALEQRAPAERERTLMAALAQQVAHAQTHSPAFADILRGVDASRIASRSALATLPVTRKHELLARQQAARAAGGDALGGFGAIGWRALARPGSARRVFQSPGPIYEPEGAAPDYWRVARALFAAGMRAGDLLHNSFSYHLTPAGSAMESAAHALGCTVFAGGVGNTELQLQAIAELRPEGYCGTPSFLKILLDKAAETGRALSITKALVSGEAFPPSLCKLLRAGGIEALQCYATADVGLIAYETSAREGLVLGEGVIVEIVRPGTGDVLPEGEVGELVVTSLNPDYPLVRFGTGDLSAMLPGACPTGRTAPRIKGWMGRADQTTKVRGMFVHPAQVAEIVRRYPEIVRARLVVSGVMANDVVALRVEVAAASEGLAERLAHTVRDVTQLRTQVELLAPGSLPNDGKVIEDARSHE
;
A
#
# COMPACT_ATOMS: atom_id res chain seq x y z
N MET A 1 12.50 25.14 15.57
CA MET A 1 12.51 24.40 14.28
C MET A 1 11.08 24.13 13.89
N SER A 2 10.74 24.14 12.59
CA SER A 2 9.38 23.86 12.11
C SER A 2 8.93 22.45 12.53
N GLU A 3 7.67 22.29 12.93
CA GLU A 3 7.04 20.99 13.18
C GLU A 3 6.51 20.36 11.90
N PHE A 4 6.48 21.12 10.81
CA PHE A 4 5.94 20.74 9.50
C PHE A 4 7.02 20.82 8.44
N TYR A 5 6.98 19.86 7.51
CA TYR A 5 7.90 19.83 6.38
C TYR A 5 7.70 21.04 5.46
N ASP A 6 6.46 21.35 5.14
CA ASP A 6 6.05 22.52 4.37
C ASP A 6 4.62 22.98 4.70
N ALA A 7 4.18 24.07 4.09
CA ALA A 7 2.84 24.64 4.30
C ALA A 7 1.70 23.72 3.81
N LEU A 8 1.99 22.75 2.93
CA LEU A 8 0.96 21.83 2.43
C LEU A 8 0.40 20.93 3.54
N GLU A 9 1.19 20.66 4.58
CA GLU A 9 0.73 19.83 5.70
C GLU A 9 -0.40 20.48 6.51
N GLN A 10 -0.47 21.84 6.48
CA GLN A 10 -1.45 22.62 7.27
C GLN A 10 -2.51 23.32 6.43
N ARG A 11 -2.48 23.18 5.09
CA ARG A 11 -3.50 23.86 4.24
C ARG A 11 -4.90 23.36 4.57
N ALA A 12 -5.90 24.24 4.43
CA ALA A 12 -7.28 23.92 4.74
C ALA A 12 -7.77 22.65 3.99
N PRO A 13 -8.50 21.73 4.64
CA PRO A 13 -8.98 20.49 4.00
C PRO A 13 -9.73 20.70 2.69
N ALA A 14 -10.59 21.73 2.65
CA ALA A 14 -11.35 22.09 1.44
C ALA A 14 -10.44 22.57 0.30
N GLU A 15 -9.35 23.27 0.62
CA GLU A 15 -8.37 23.69 -0.36
C GLU A 15 -7.55 22.50 -0.87
N ARG A 16 -7.14 21.58 0.03
CA ARG A 16 -6.48 20.32 -0.35
C ARG A 16 -7.35 19.54 -1.33
N GLU A 17 -8.61 19.32 -1.00
CA GLU A 17 -9.53 18.55 -1.84
C GLU A 17 -9.72 19.20 -3.21
N ARG A 18 -9.96 20.51 -3.26
CA ARG A 18 -10.08 21.26 -4.52
C ARG A 18 -8.82 21.11 -5.40
N THR A 19 -7.63 21.22 -4.79
CA THR A 19 -6.36 21.12 -5.51
C THR A 19 -6.12 19.71 -6.02
N LEU A 20 -6.42 18.69 -5.19
CA LEU A 20 -6.29 17.28 -5.59
C LEU A 20 -7.25 16.92 -6.74
N MET A 21 -8.50 17.37 -6.67
CA MET A 21 -9.48 17.08 -7.73
C MET A 21 -9.16 17.80 -9.04
N ALA A 22 -8.61 19.02 -8.98
CA ALA A 22 -8.11 19.70 -10.18
C ALA A 22 -6.91 18.98 -10.81
N ALA A 23 -5.97 18.51 -9.97
CA ALA A 23 -4.82 17.73 -10.42
C ALA A 23 -5.23 16.34 -10.94
N LEU A 24 -6.29 15.74 -10.40
CA LEU A 24 -6.82 14.45 -10.84
C LEU A 24 -7.25 14.48 -12.30
N ALA A 25 -8.05 15.47 -12.71
CA ALA A 25 -8.48 15.60 -14.11
C ALA A 25 -7.29 15.72 -15.06
N GLN A 26 -6.27 16.49 -14.68
CA GLN A 26 -5.04 16.64 -15.44
C GLN A 26 -4.24 15.31 -15.49
N GLN A 27 -4.16 14.59 -14.39
CA GLN A 27 -3.45 13.31 -14.32
C GLN A 27 -4.13 12.23 -15.17
N VAL A 28 -5.46 12.17 -15.19
CA VAL A 28 -6.22 11.24 -16.04
C VAL A 28 -5.97 11.55 -17.52
N ALA A 29 -6.04 12.82 -17.93
CA ALA A 29 -5.73 13.24 -19.29
C ALA A 29 -4.27 12.93 -19.67
N HIS A 30 -3.34 13.15 -18.74
CA HIS A 30 -1.93 12.84 -18.93
C HIS A 30 -1.70 11.33 -19.09
N ALA A 31 -2.32 10.51 -18.22
CA ALA A 31 -2.25 9.05 -18.29
C ALA A 31 -2.78 8.52 -19.63
N GLN A 32 -3.94 9.02 -20.11
CA GLN A 32 -4.49 8.65 -21.42
C GLN A 32 -3.57 9.03 -22.60
N THR A 33 -2.85 10.14 -22.48
CA THR A 33 -2.00 10.65 -23.56
C THR A 33 -0.63 9.96 -23.59
N HIS A 34 -0.06 9.65 -22.41
CA HIS A 34 1.34 9.28 -22.26
C HIS A 34 1.60 7.86 -21.79
N SER A 35 0.56 7.14 -21.33
CA SER A 35 0.63 5.74 -20.95
C SER A 35 -0.27 4.90 -21.87
N PRO A 36 0.31 4.10 -22.78
CA PRO A 36 -0.47 3.24 -23.68
C PRO A 36 -1.44 2.31 -22.93
N ALA A 37 -1.05 1.81 -21.76
CA ALA A 37 -1.92 0.98 -20.93
C ALA A 37 -3.15 1.77 -20.45
N PHE A 38 -2.97 3.00 -19.97
CA PHE A 38 -4.10 3.81 -19.51
C PHE A 38 -4.90 4.42 -20.68
N ALA A 39 -4.31 4.63 -21.86
CA ALA A 39 -5.07 4.95 -23.06
C ALA A 39 -6.10 3.86 -23.39
N ASP A 40 -5.73 2.58 -23.17
CA ASP A 40 -6.64 1.44 -23.34
C ASP A 40 -7.65 1.31 -22.19
N ILE A 41 -7.16 1.32 -20.95
CA ILE A 41 -7.98 1.12 -19.73
C ILE A 41 -9.05 2.20 -19.60
N LEU A 42 -8.70 3.44 -19.93
CA LEU A 42 -9.56 4.62 -19.79
C LEU A 42 -10.17 5.06 -21.15
N ARG A 43 -10.26 4.14 -22.10
CA ARG A 43 -10.82 4.43 -23.43
C ARG A 43 -12.27 4.93 -23.32
N GLY A 44 -12.56 6.07 -23.92
CA GLY A 44 -13.88 6.70 -23.89
C GLY A 44 -14.20 7.49 -22.63
N VAL A 45 -13.27 7.56 -21.66
CA VAL A 45 -13.42 8.41 -20.48
C VAL A 45 -13.08 9.85 -20.85
N ASP A 46 -13.98 10.79 -20.55
CA ASP A 46 -13.70 12.22 -20.62
C ASP A 46 -12.97 12.66 -19.33
N ALA A 47 -11.66 12.86 -19.42
CA ALA A 47 -10.81 13.20 -18.29
C ALA A 47 -11.26 14.49 -17.57
N SER A 48 -11.84 15.46 -18.32
CA SER A 48 -12.32 16.73 -17.73
C SER A 48 -13.45 16.55 -16.74
N ARG A 49 -14.20 15.45 -16.86
CA ARG A 49 -15.29 15.08 -15.96
C ARG A 49 -14.83 14.32 -14.71
N ILE A 50 -13.56 13.89 -14.66
CA ILE A 50 -13.00 13.17 -13.51
C ILE A 50 -12.41 14.19 -12.52
N ALA A 51 -13.25 15.04 -11.98
CA ALA A 51 -12.87 16.13 -11.08
C ALA A 51 -13.55 16.02 -9.70
N SER A 52 -13.92 14.81 -9.29
CA SER A 52 -14.49 14.51 -7.97
C SER A 52 -14.19 13.07 -7.55
N ARG A 53 -14.30 12.77 -6.25
CA ARG A 53 -14.11 11.40 -5.75
C ARG A 53 -15.16 10.45 -6.30
N SER A 54 -16.42 10.90 -6.45
CA SER A 54 -17.48 10.09 -7.05
C SER A 54 -17.22 9.77 -8.52
N ALA A 55 -16.67 10.74 -9.29
CA ALA A 55 -16.28 10.49 -10.66
C ALA A 55 -15.05 9.55 -10.73
N LEU A 56 -14.04 9.72 -9.85
CA LEU A 56 -12.91 8.81 -9.76
C LEU A 56 -13.38 7.37 -9.48
N ALA A 57 -14.33 7.18 -8.57
CA ALA A 57 -14.86 5.88 -8.18
C ALA A 57 -15.54 5.12 -9.35
N THR A 58 -15.92 5.79 -10.44
CA THR A 58 -16.48 5.14 -11.64
C THR A 58 -15.43 4.49 -12.54
N LEU A 59 -14.14 4.85 -12.37
CA LEU A 59 -13.06 4.29 -13.16
C LEU A 59 -12.71 2.86 -12.69
N PRO A 60 -12.20 2.00 -13.60
CA PRO A 60 -11.77 0.66 -13.21
C PRO A 60 -10.59 0.71 -12.24
N VAL A 61 -10.51 -0.28 -11.35
CA VAL A 61 -9.33 -0.52 -10.49
C VAL A 61 -8.34 -1.38 -11.26
N THR A 62 -7.11 -0.90 -11.43
CA THR A 62 -6.00 -1.67 -11.97
C THR A 62 -5.29 -2.42 -10.84
N ARG A 63 -5.33 -3.73 -10.85
CA ARG A 63 -4.70 -4.54 -9.81
C ARG A 63 -3.31 -4.99 -10.18
N LYS A 64 -2.51 -5.27 -9.16
CA LYS A 64 -1.10 -5.63 -9.31
C LYS A 64 -0.88 -6.86 -10.22
N HIS A 65 -1.76 -7.85 -10.19
CA HIS A 65 -1.67 -9.03 -11.06
C HIS A 65 -2.01 -8.71 -12.53
N GLU A 66 -2.93 -7.76 -12.81
CA GLU A 66 -3.26 -7.31 -14.16
C GLU A 66 -2.11 -6.52 -14.77
N LEU A 67 -1.48 -5.64 -13.96
CA LEU A 67 -0.29 -4.91 -14.33
C LEU A 67 0.85 -5.88 -14.67
N LEU A 68 1.10 -6.89 -13.81
CA LEU A 68 2.09 -7.93 -14.06
C LEU A 68 1.82 -8.68 -15.38
N ALA A 69 0.58 -9.11 -15.60
CA ALA A 69 0.20 -9.84 -16.82
C ALA A 69 0.46 -9.00 -18.08
N ARG A 70 0.11 -7.70 -18.08
CA ARG A 70 0.41 -6.79 -19.19
C ARG A 70 1.92 -6.62 -19.43
N GLN A 71 2.69 -6.46 -18.37
CA GLN A 71 4.15 -6.37 -18.49
C GLN A 71 4.75 -7.67 -19.05
N GLN A 72 4.28 -8.83 -18.60
CA GLN A 72 4.74 -10.13 -19.11
C GLN A 72 4.39 -10.31 -20.59
N ALA A 73 3.16 -10.00 -20.99
CA ALA A 73 2.72 -10.06 -22.38
C ALA A 73 3.52 -9.13 -23.29
N ALA A 74 3.76 -7.89 -22.85
CA ALA A 74 4.55 -6.93 -23.60
C ALA A 74 6.00 -7.40 -23.81
N ARG A 75 6.64 -7.94 -22.76
CA ARG A 75 8.01 -8.49 -22.85
C ARG A 75 8.07 -9.72 -23.76
N ALA A 76 7.09 -10.61 -23.69
CA ALA A 76 7.01 -11.79 -24.55
C ALA A 76 6.89 -11.39 -26.05
N ALA A 77 6.25 -10.26 -26.33
CA ALA A 77 6.14 -9.69 -27.68
C ALA A 77 7.35 -8.84 -28.09
N GLY A 78 8.42 -8.76 -27.28
CA GLY A 78 9.60 -7.92 -27.54
C GLY A 78 9.35 -6.42 -27.41
N GLY A 79 8.26 -6.02 -26.75
CA GLY A 79 7.84 -4.64 -26.55
C GLY A 79 8.35 -4.01 -25.24
N ASP A 80 7.59 -3.00 -24.77
CA ASP A 80 7.92 -2.22 -23.57
C ASP A 80 7.86 -3.08 -22.28
N ALA A 81 8.98 -3.14 -21.57
CA ALA A 81 9.07 -3.91 -20.31
C ALA A 81 8.16 -3.40 -19.20
N LEU A 82 7.74 -2.11 -19.26
CA LEU A 82 6.78 -1.50 -18.33
C LEU A 82 5.32 -1.81 -18.69
N GLY A 83 5.07 -2.56 -19.76
CA GLY A 83 3.72 -2.95 -20.18
C GLY A 83 2.85 -1.77 -20.64
N GLY A 84 3.46 -0.64 -21.02
CA GLY A 84 2.78 0.59 -21.39
C GLY A 84 2.29 1.44 -20.22
N PHE A 85 2.59 1.10 -18.97
CA PHE A 85 2.16 1.87 -17.79
C PHE A 85 3.02 3.12 -17.54
N GLY A 86 4.31 3.11 -17.93
CA GLY A 86 5.20 4.26 -17.80
C GLY A 86 4.92 5.34 -18.84
N ALA A 87 4.95 6.60 -18.44
CA ALA A 87 5.05 7.74 -19.36
C ALA A 87 6.51 8.05 -19.73
N ILE A 88 7.46 7.49 -18.98
CA ILE A 88 8.91 7.54 -19.24
C ILE A 88 9.45 6.13 -19.45
N GLY A 89 10.60 6.03 -20.08
CA GLY A 89 11.31 4.78 -20.32
C GLY A 89 12.76 5.03 -20.66
N TRP A 90 13.48 4.05 -21.24
CA TRP A 90 14.90 4.20 -21.56
C TRP A 90 15.27 3.91 -23.02
N ARG A 91 14.37 3.34 -23.83
CA ARG A 91 14.63 3.00 -25.24
C ARG A 91 13.59 3.57 -26.21
N ALA A 92 12.35 3.05 -26.14
CA ALA A 92 11.28 3.42 -27.05
C ALA A 92 10.63 4.76 -26.72
N LEU A 93 10.72 5.17 -25.45
CA LEU A 93 10.17 6.42 -24.94
C LEU A 93 11.28 7.45 -24.71
N ALA A 94 12.07 7.73 -25.74
CA ALA A 94 13.11 8.76 -25.71
C ALA A 94 12.44 10.14 -25.53
N ARG A 95 12.24 10.57 -24.27
CA ARG A 95 11.74 11.89 -23.91
C ARG A 95 12.76 12.62 -23.04
N PRO A 96 12.77 13.95 -23.02
CA PRO A 96 13.38 14.71 -21.95
C PRO A 96 12.77 14.20 -20.63
N GLY A 97 13.59 13.69 -19.70
CA GLY A 97 13.09 13.04 -18.48
C GLY A 97 12.95 11.53 -18.57
N SER A 98 13.72 10.85 -19.44
CA SER A 98 13.80 9.38 -19.45
C SER A 98 14.10 8.79 -18.08
N ALA A 99 13.71 7.53 -17.85
CA ALA A 99 13.93 6.84 -16.59
C ALA A 99 15.39 6.91 -16.16
N ARG A 100 15.62 7.37 -14.94
CA ARG A 100 16.95 7.46 -14.32
C ARG A 100 17.40 6.11 -13.80
N ARG A 101 16.44 5.32 -13.29
CA ARG A 101 16.62 3.94 -12.82
C ARG A 101 15.38 3.12 -13.19
N VAL A 102 15.54 1.82 -13.20
CA VAL A 102 14.45 0.85 -13.32
C VAL A 102 14.62 -0.15 -12.19
N PHE A 103 13.55 -0.40 -11.47
CA PHE A 103 13.52 -1.34 -10.37
C PHE A 103 12.67 -2.56 -10.73
N GLN A 104 12.82 -3.61 -9.92
CA GLN A 104 12.06 -4.84 -10.02
C GLN A 104 11.50 -5.20 -8.65
N SER A 105 10.18 -5.14 -8.51
CA SER A 105 9.51 -5.68 -7.34
C SER A 105 9.07 -7.14 -7.57
N PRO A 106 8.70 -7.87 -6.49
CA PRO A 106 8.25 -9.25 -6.63
C PRO A 106 7.08 -9.42 -7.60
N GLY A 107 7.28 -10.38 -8.58
CA GLY A 107 6.29 -10.66 -9.61
C GLY A 107 6.87 -11.33 -10.85
N PRO A 108 7.93 -10.91 -11.61
CA PRO A 108 8.64 -9.64 -11.51
C PRO A 108 7.87 -8.49 -12.16
N ILE A 109 7.68 -7.41 -11.42
CA ILE A 109 7.11 -6.16 -11.90
C ILE A 109 8.23 -5.13 -12.02
N TYR A 110 8.25 -4.37 -13.11
CA TYR A 110 9.25 -3.32 -13.35
C TYR A 110 8.62 -1.94 -13.15
N GLU A 111 9.31 -1.09 -12.39
CA GLU A 111 8.92 0.28 -12.09
C GLU A 111 10.01 1.26 -12.51
N PRO A 112 9.68 2.38 -13.18
CA PRO A 112 10.64 3.41 -13.53
C PRO A 112 10.82 4.39 -12.37
N GLU A 113 12.01 4.96 -12.24
CA GLU A 113 12.29 6.15 -11.43
C GLU A 113 12.69 7.30 -12.36
N GLY A 114 12.00 8.42 -12.26
CA GLY A 114 12.33 9.65 -12.98
C GLY A 114 13.42 10.48 -12.30
N ALA A 115 13.67 11.69 -12.82
CA ALA A 115 14.77 12.55 -12.38
C ALA A 115 14.39 13.52 -11.25
N ALA A 116 13.11 13.59 -10.84
CA ALA A 116 12.66 14.52 -9.82
C ALA A 116 13.37 14.27 -8.48
N PRO A 117 13.80 15.33 -7.76
CA PRO A 117 14.23 15.19 -6.37
C PRO A 117 13.11 14.57 -5.52
N ASP A 118 13.46 13.69 -4.57
CA ASP A 118 12.47 12.95 -3.74
C ASP A 118 11.34 12.34 -4.59
N TYR A 119 11.70 11.69 -5.69
CA TYR A 119 10.76 11.10 -6.66
C TYR A 119 9.66 10.27 -5.99
N TRP A 120 10.04 9.52 -4.94
CA TRP A 120 9.15 8.65 -4.17
C TRP A 120 8.40 9.39 -3.05
N ARG A 121 8.64 10.70 -2.84
CA ARG A 121 7.99 11.61 -1.89
C ARG A 121 8.18 11.24 -0.41
N VAL A 122 9.28 10.57 -0.06
CA VAL A 122 9.53 10.04 1.29
C VAL A 122 10.12 11.08 2.24
N ALA A 123 10.65 12.21 1.73
CA ALA A 123 11.27 13.25 2.56
C ALA A 123 10.35 13.75 3.67
N ARG A 124 9.06 13.87 3.41
CA ARG A 124 8.03 14.27 4.39
C ARG A 124 7.93 13.28 5.55
N ALA A 125 8.00 11.97 5.28
CA ALA A 125 7.99 10.93 6.30
C ALA A 125 9.27 10.95 7.14
N LEU A 126 10.43 11.14 6.50
CA LEU A 126 11.71 11.31 7.20
C LEU A 126 11.69 12.53 8.12
N PHE A 127 11.15 13.66 7.63
CA PHE A 127 11.02 14.88 8.43
C PHE A 127 10.10 14.67 9.63
N ALA A 128 8.96 13.98 9.46
CA ALA A 128 8.04 13.63 10.54
C ALA A 128 8.69 12.70 11.58
N ALA A 129 9.59 11.81 11.14
CA ALA A 129 10.39 10.94 11.99
C ALA A 129 11.56 11.66 12.69
N GLY A 130 11.67 12.97 12.51
CA GLY A 130 12.64 13.81 13.22
C GLY A 130 13.95 14.06 12.47
N MET A 131 14.11 13.58 11.23
CA MET A 131 15.31 13.83 10.43
C MET A 131 15.42 15.30 10.03
N ARG A 132 16.62 15.86 10.04
CA ARG A 132 16.89 17.27 9.69
C ARG A 132 18.16 17.39 8.86
N ALA A 133 18.30 18.50 8.19
CA ALA A 133 19.53 18.81 7.45
C ALA A 133 20.77 18.71 8.37
N GLY A 134 21.80 18.02 7.87
CA GLY A 134 23.02 17.74 8.59
C GLY A 134 23.04 16.42 9.36
N ASP A 135 21.90 15.72 9.52
CA ASP A 135 21.88 14.38 10.11
C ASP A 135 22.59 13.36 9.20
N LEU A 136 23.21 12.36 9.81
CA LEU A 136 23.68 11.17 9.14
C LEU A 136 22.65 10.04 9.32
N LEU A 137 22.13 9.52 8.21
CA LEU A 137 21.18 8.40 8.19
C LEU A 137 21.89 7.09 7.85
N HIS A 138 21.69 6.08 8.67
CA HIS A 138 22.03 4.70 8.35
C HIS A 138 20.87 4.05 7.60
N ASN A 139 21.03 3.81 6.28
CA ASN A 139 20.00 3.23 5.44
C ASN A 139 20.29 1.74 5.20
N SER A 140 19.49 0.88 5.84
CA SER A 140 19.59 -0.58 5.72
C SER A 140 18.57 -1.21 4.77
N PHE A 141 17.82 -0.42 4.00
CA PHE A 141 17.01 -0.95 2.91
C PHE A 141 17.86 -1.47 1.76
N SER A 142 17.31 -2.43 1.01
CA SER A 142 17.98 -2.97 -0.17
C SER A 142 18.19 -1.89 -1.23
N TYR A 143 19.41 -1.85 -1.76
CA TYR A 143 19.77 -1.09 -2.95
C TYR A 143 19.71 -1.96 -4.22
N HIS A 144 19.34 -3.23 -4.07
CA HIS A 144 19.30 -4.22 -5.13
C HIS A 144 17.84 -4.49 -5.51
N LEU A 145 17.54 -4.48 -6.81
CA LEU A 145 16.27 -4.79 -7.44
C LEU A 145 15.16 -3.82 -7.06
N THR A 146 14.77 -3.71 -5.79
CA THR A 146 13.66 -2.87 -5.31
C THR A 146 14.07 -1.41 -5.06
N PRO A 147 13.13 -0.44 -5.12
CA PRO A 147 13.48 0.98 -4.99
C PRO A 147 13.77 1.44 -3.56
N ALA A 148 13.53 0.62 -2.53
CA ALA A 148 13.44 1.08 -1.15
C ALA A 148 14.71 1.84 -0.66
N GLY A 149 15.91 1.30 -0.91
CA GLY A 149 17.17 1.96 -0.55
C GLY A 149 17.34 3.31 -1.25
N SER A 150 17.14 3.34 -2.57
CA SER A 150 17.23 4.57 -3.37
C SER A 150 16.15 5.58 -3.02
N ALA A 151 14.96 5.14 -2.68
CA ALA A 151 13.86 6.02 -2.30
C ALA A 151 14.16 6.76 -0.99
N MET A 152 14.65 6.05 0.02
CA MET A 152 15.07 6.66 1.30
C MET A 152 16.27 7.58 1.12
N GLU A 153 17.25 7.19 0.31
CA GLU A 153 18.43 8.01 0.02
C GLU A 153 18.06 9.31 -0.69
N SER A 154 17.26 9.27 -1.76
CA SER A 154 16.85 10.48 -2.47
C SER A 154 16.04 11.43 -1.58
N ALA A 155 15.21 10.89 -0.72
CA ALA A 155 14.44 11.66 0.27
C ALA A 155 15.34 12.29 1.34
N ALA A 156 16.33 11.56 1.84
CA ALA A 156 17.30 12.06 2.79
C ALA A 156 18.14 13.21 2.20
N HIS A 157 18.59 13.07 0.95
CA HIS A 157 19.30 14.12 0.22
C HIS A 157 18.43 15.37 0.01
N ALA A 158 17.13 15.18 -0.27
CA ALA A 158 16.18 16.30 -0.40
C ALA A 158 15.99 17.07 0.93
N LEU A 159 16.19 16.41 2.07
CA LEU A 159 16.20 17.03 3.40
C LEU A 159 17.55 17.68 3.76
N GLY A 160 18.61 17.42 3.00
CA GLY A 160 19.97 17.85 3.32
C GLY A 160 20.68 16.95 4.31
N CYS A 161 20.26 15.69 4.42
CA CYS A 161 20.93 14.65 5.21
C CYS A 161 22.06 13.98 4.41
N THR A 162 23.02 13.43 5.12
CA THR A 162 24.01 12.49 4.57
C THR A 162 23.52 11.05 4.79
N VAL A 163 23.81 10.15 3.86
CA VAL A 163 23.38 8.75 3.96
C VAL A 163 24.57 7.80 3.97
N PHE A 164 24.60 6.90 4.95
CA PHE A 164 25.42 5.71 4.91
C PHE A 164 24.58 4.57 4.30
N ALA A 165 24.98 4.08 3.12
CA ALA A 165 24.28 3.05 2.35
C ALA A 165 24.63 1.65 2.87
N GLY A 166 24.11 1.27 4.04
CA GLY A 166 24.38 -0.02 4.69
C GLY A 166 23.79 -1.22 3.94
N GLY A 167 22.61 -1.05 3.36
CA GLY A 167 21.91 -2.12 2.65
C GLY A 167 21.44 -3.23 3.59
N VAL A 168 21.12 -4.40 3.03
CA VAL A 168 20.60 -5.55 3.78
C VAL A 168 21.71 -6.47 4.27
N GLY A 169 21.52 -7.12 5.41
CA GLY A 169 22.46 -8.10 5.96
C GLY A 169 23.72 -7.47 6.55
N ASN A 170 24.82 -8.23 6.60
CA ASN A 170 26.15 -7.78 7.10
C ASN A 170 26.10 -7.11 8.47
N THR A 171 25.34 -7.65 9.42
CA THR A 171 25.03 -7.06 10.73
C THR A 171 26.28 -6.55 11.47
N GLU A 172 27.36 -7.33 11.49
CA GLU A 172 28.61 -6.96 12.18
C GLU A 172 29.28 -5.74 11.55
N LEU A 173 29.35 -5.67 10.20
CA LEU A 173 29.92 -4.51 9.50
C LEU A 173 29.04 -3.26 9.68
N GLN A 174 27.73 -3.43 9.70
CA GLN A 174 26.80 -2.32 9.95
C GLN A 174 26.95 -1.79 11.38
N LEU A 175 27.09 -2.67 12.38
CA LEU A 175 27.37 -2.27 13.76
C LEU A 175 28.72 -1.54 13.91
N GLN A 176 29.76 -2.02 13.19
CA GLN A 176 31.04 -1.35 13.16
C GLN A 176 30.89 0.07 12.59
N ALA A 177 30.22 0.20 11.44
CA ALA A 177 29.98 1.50 10.81
C ALA A 177 29.18 2.44 11.71
N ILE A 178 28.14 1.95 12.40
CA ILE A 178 27.34 2.73 13.35
C ILE A 178 28.21 3.22 14.50
N ALA A 179 29.11 2.39 15.04
CA ALA A 179 29.99 2.77 16.14
C ALA A 179 31.02 3.83 15.72
N GLU A 180 31.53 3.74 14.49
CA GLU A 180 32.55 4.64 13.95
C GLU A 180 31.97 5.97 13.45
N LEU A 181 30.87 5.91 12.67
CA LEU A 181 30.26 7.06 12.02
C LEU A 181 29.20 7.78 12.89
N ARG A 182 28.64 7.08 13.87
CA ARG A 182 27.67 7.60 14.85
C ARG A 182 26.44 8.25 14.22
N PRO A 183 25.72 7.57 13.30
CA PRO A 183 24.52 8.14 12.71
C PRO A 183 23.43 8.39 13.76
N GLU A 184 22.72 9.51 13.65
CA GLU A 184 21.56 9.85 14.47
C GLU A 184 20.29 9.16 13.98
N GLY A 185 20.19 8.94 12.66
CA GLY A 185 19.01 8.45 11.99
C GLY A 185 19.17 7.04 11.44
N TYR A 186 18.03 6.34 11.33
CA TYR A 186 17.94 5.02 10.72
C TYR A 186 16.78 4.95 9.72
N CYS A 187 17.01 4.25 8.60
CA CYS A 187 15.96 3.83 7.66
C CYS A 187 16.12 2.34 7.37
N GLY A 188 15.05 1.56 7.52
CA GLY A 188 15.09 0.13 7.30
C GLY A 188 13.83 -0.58 7.77
N THR A 189 13.88 -1.91 7.82
CA THR A 189 12.80 -2.68 8.43
C THR A 189 12.88 -2.61 9.96
N PRO A 190 11.75 -2.62 10.67
CA PRO A 190 11.75 -2.58 12.13
C PRO A 190 12.42 -3.83 12.76
N SER A 191 12.31 -4.99 12.13
CA SER A 191 12.96 -6.22 12.59
C SER A 191 14.48 -6.12 12.52
N PHE A 192 15.03 -5.54 11.45
CA PHE A 192 16.48 -5.40 11.33
C PHE A 192 17.04 -4.37 12.31
N LEU A 193 16.31 -3.28 12.58
CA LEU A 193 16.68 -2.34 13.65
C LEU A 193 16.71 -3.02 15.02
N LYS A 194 15.76 -3.91 15.30
CA LYS A 194 15.79 -4.74 16.52
C LYS A 194 17.03 -5.62 16.58
N ILE A 195 17.37 -6.30 15.46
CA ILE A 195 18.58 -7.13 15.39
C ILE A 195 19.83 -6.32 15.70
N LEU A 196 19.95 -5.11 15.15
CA LEU A 196 21.07 -4.21 15.44
C LEU A 196 21.11 -3.81 16.93
N LEU A 197 19.96 -3.50 17.55
CA LEU A 197 19.85 -3.15 18.95
C LEU A 197 20.26 -4.33 19.86
N ASP A 198 19.73 -5.52 19.60
CA ASP A 198 20.04 -6.73 20.37
C ASP A 198 21.55 -7.05 20.28
N LYS A 199 22.10 -7.01 19.06
CA LYS A 199 23.51 -7.32 18.83
C LYS A 199 24.45 -6.30 19.44
N ALA A 200 24.06 -5.03 19.44
CA ALA A 200 24.80 -3.98 20.12
C ALA A 200 24.86 -4.24 21.64
N ALA A 201 23.74 -4.61 22.24
CA ALA A 201 23.66 -4.98 23.66
C ALA A 201 24.52 -6.18 24.00
N GLU A 202 24.48 -7.26 23.19
CA GLU A 202 25.32 -8.45 23.35
C GLU A 202 26.82 -8.14 23.32
N THR A 203 27.23 -7.20 22.49
CA THR A 203 28.65 -6.82 22.31
C THR A 203 29.08 -5.65 23.19
N GLY A 204 28.20 -5.14 24.07
CA GLY A 204 28.47 -3.99 24.91
C GLY A 204 28.66 -2.67 24.17
N ARG A 205 28.19 -2.58 22.92
CA ARG A 205 28.27 -1.37 22.10
C ARG A 205 26.98 -0.56 22.26
N ALA A 206 27.10 0.77 22.32
CA ALA A 206 25.93 1.66 22.27
C ALA A 206 25.62 2.04 20.83
N LEU A 207 24.31 2.02 20.46
CA LEU A 207 23.87 2.63 19.22
C LEU A 207 23.74 4.15 19.37
N SER A 208 24.23 4.88 18.40
CA SER A 208 24.04 6.35 18.31
C SER A 208 22.68 6.74 17.75
N ILE A 209 21.97 5.80 17.14
CA ILE A 209 20.67 5.99 16.51
C ILE A 209 19.63 6.36 17.58
N THR A 210 19.00 7.52 17.42
CA THR A 210 17.94 8.00 18.33
C THR A 210 16.59 8.15 17.64
N LYS A 211 16.55 8.19 16.31
CA LYS A 211 15.36 8.39 15.50
C LYS A 211 15.36 7.46 14.29
N ALA A 212 14.20 6.94 13.94
CA ALA A 212 14.08 5.99 12.84
C ALA A 212 12.81 6.19 12.04
N LEU A 213 12.89 5.98 10.71
CA LEU A 213 11.74 5.73 9.85
C LEU A 213 11.78 4.27 9.40
N VAL A 214 10.77 3.50 9.80
CA VAL A 214 10.68 2.07 9.47
C VAL A 214 9.56 1.76 8.49
N SER A 215 9.75 0.75 7.63
CA SER A 215 8.75 0.34 6.64
C SER A 215 9.05 -1.08 6.13
N GLY A 216 8.21 -1.56 5.20
CA GLY A 216 8.41 -2.84 4.49
C GLY A 216 7.85 -4.06 5.20
N GLU A 217 7.51 -3.95 6.47
CA GLU A 217 6.87 -5.00 7.27
C GLU A 217 6.03 -4.41 8.39
N ALA A 218 5.29 -5.25 9.12
CA ALA A 218 4.48 -4.81 10.24
C ALA A 218 5.34 -4.22 11.37
N PHE A 219 4.87 -3.13 11.97
CA PHE A 219 5.50 -2.48 13.12
C PHE A 219 4.57 -2.54 14.33
N PRO A 220 4.52 -3.68 15.07
CA PRO A 220 3.59 -3.87 16.16
C PRO A 220 3.94 -2.98 17.37
N PRO A 221 2.95 -2.62 18.21
CA PRO A 221 3.16 -1.78 19.39
C PRO A 221 4.21 -2.32 20.36
N SER A 222 4.36 -3.63 20.47
CA SER A 222 5.38 -4.28 21.29
C SER A 222 6.80 -3.95 20.83
N LEU A 223 7.06 -4.01 19.53
CA LEU A 223 8.35 -3.66 18.94
C LEU A 223 8.63 -2.16 19.05
N CYS A 224 7.62 -1.32 18.82
CA CYS A 224 7.72 0.12 19.03
C CYS A 224 8.13 0.46 20.48
N LYS A 225 7.49 -0.19 21.46
CA LYS A 225 7.81 -0.01 22.90
C LYS A 225 9.22 -0.49 23.22
N LEU A 226 9.68 -1.58 22.63
CA LEU A 226 11.02 -2.11 22.80
C LEU A 226 12.08 -1.14 22.28
N LEU A 227 11.91 -0.64 21.05
CA LEU A 227 12.85 0.33 20.45
C LEU A 227 12.93 1.62 21.28
N ARG A 228 11.77 2.13 21.73
CA ARG A 228 11.71 3.30 22.60
C ARG A 228 12.43 3.07 23.93
N ALA A 229 12.30 1.90 24.55
CA ALA A 229 13.04 1.55 25.75
C ALA A 229 14.56 1.50 25.51
N GLY A 230 14.99 1.20 24.27
CA GLY A 230 16.38 1.31 23.82
C GLY A 230 16.80 2.71 23.40
N GLY A 231 15.97 3.74 23.64
CA GLY A 231 16.28 5.14 23.31
C GLY A 231 16.03 5.54 21.86
N ILE A 232 15.31 4.72 21.06
CA ILE A 232 15.07 4.97 19.64
C ILE A 232 13.60 5.35 19.42
N GLU A 233 13.33 6.59 19.02
CA GLU A 233 12.01 7.03 18.56
C GLU A 233 11.82 6.63 17.08
N ALA A 234 11.14 5.51 16.88
CA ALA A 234 10.82 5.00 15.54
C ALA A 234 9.38 5.35 15.16
N LEU A 235 9.19 5.89 13.96
CA LEU A 235 7.92 6.06 13.27
C LEU A 235 7.90 5.20 12.02
N GLN A 236 6.70 4.84 11.56
CA GLN A 236 6.54 4.02 10.37
C GLN A 236 5.99 4.81 9.18
N CYS A 237 6.24 4.30 7.97
CA CYS A 237 5.51 4.75 6.79
C CYS A 237 4.95 3.56 6.01
N TYR A 238 3.89 3.82 5.26
CA TYR A 238 3.32 2.91 4.31
C TYR A 238 3.65 3.39 2.90
N ALA A 239 4.43 2.59 2.19
CA ALA A 239 4.88 2.86 0.83
C ALA A 239 4.90 1.57 0.01
N THR A 240 4.76 1.68 -1.31
CA THR A 240 4.91 0.55 -2.24
C THR A 240 5.94 0.88 -3.31
N ALA A 241 6.53 -0.15 -3.93
CA ALA A 241 7.45 0.02 -5.03
C ALA A 241 6.80 0.69 -6.25
N ASP A 242 5.49 0.51 -6.43
CA ASP A 242 4.75 1.05 -7.57
C ASP A 242 4.42 2.54 -7.39
N VAL A 243 4.04 2.95 -6.17
CA VAL A 243 3.49 4.29 -5.88
C VAL A 243 4.48 5.20 -5.15
N GLY A 244 5.40 4.63 -4.36
CA GLY A 244 6.20 5.36 -3.39
C GLY A 244 5.43 5.60 -2.08
N LEU A 245 5.66 6.72 -1.40
CA LEU A 245 4.99 7.06 -0.14
C LEU A 245 3.48 7.24 -0.35
N ILE A 246 2.69 6.53 0.44
CA ILE A 246 1.24 6.66 0.50
C ILE A 246 0.83 7.35 1.80
N ALA A 247 1.40 6.94 2.94
CA ALA A 247 1.08 7.53 4.24
C ALA A 247 2.23 7.36 5.23
N TYR A 248 2.29 8.21 6.27
CA TYR A 248 3.34 8.20 7.27
C TYR A 248 2.80 8.49 8.67
N GLU A 249 3.43 7.90 9.66
CA GLU A 249 3.12 8.11 11.07
C GLU A 249 3.68 9.47 11.55
N THR A 250 3.02 10.04 12.54
CA THR A 250 3.47 11.26 13.22
C THR A 250 3.72 10.98 14.71
N SER A 251 4.24 11.94 15.43
CA SER A 251 4.46 11.84 16.88
C SER A 251 3.19 11.51 17.69
N ALA A 252 1.99 11.79 17.14
CA ALA A 252 0.72 11.42 17.76
C ALA A 252 0.46 9.91 17.78
N ARG A 253 1.05 9.15 16.84
CA ARG A 253 0.88 7.68 16.71
C ARG A 253 -0.59 7.24 16.56
N GLU A 254 -1.42 8.10 15.99
CA GLU A 254 -2.83 7.86 15.75
C GLU A 254 -3.11 7.64 14.26
N GLY A 255 -2.65 6.51 13.74
CA GLY A 255 -2.71 6.18 12.32
C GLY A 255 -1.65 6.89 11.48
N LEU A 256 -1.78 6.78 10.16
CA LEU A 256 -0.84 7.31 9.18
C LEU A 256 -1.50 8.43 8.38
N VAL A 257 -0.86 9.60 8.35
CA VAL A 257 -1.28 10.76 7.56
C VAL A 257 -1.00 10.50 6.09
N LEU A 258 -1.95 10.73 5.21
CA LEU A 258 -1.75 10.58 3.76
C LEU A 258 -0.69 11.55 3.23
N GLY A 259 0.17 11.02 2.37
CA GLY A 259 1.17 11.81 1.66
C GLY A 259 0.55 12.78 0.64
N GLU A 260 1.31 13.80 0.26
CA GLU A 260 0.95 14.69 -0.83
C GLU A 260 1.16 13.99 -2.18
N GLY A 261 0.35 14.34 -3.17
CA GLY A 261 0.45 13.76 -4.52
C GLY A 261 -0.14 12.36 -4.67
N VAL A 262 -0.96 11.91 -3.71
CA VAL A 262 -1.77 10.68 -3.81
C VAL A 262 -3.22 10.95 -3.42
N ILE A 263 -4.13 10.24 -4.08
CA ILE A 263 -5.54 10.15 -3.71
C ILE A 263 -5.81 8.71 -3.31
N VAL A 264 -6.29 8.52 -2.08
CA VAL A 264 -6.54 7.20 -1.51
C VAL A 264 -8.04 6.96 -1.39
N GLU A 265 -8.45 5.77 -1.79
CA GLU A 265 -9.78 5.20 -1.61
C GLU A 265 -9.66 3.89 -0.84
N ILE A 266 -10.63 3.57 0.00
CA ILE A 266 -10.79 2.24 0.59
C ILE A 266 -11.98 1.60 -0.10
N VAL A 267 -11.76 0.47 -0.79
CA VAL A 267 -12.80 -0.19 -1.58
C VAL A 267 -13.08 -1.60 -1.06
N ARG A 268 -14.26 -2.10 -1.35
CA ARG A 268 -14.62 -3.50 -1.05
C ARG A 268 -13.67 -4.44 -1.81
N PRO A 269 -12.97 -5.35 -1.14
CA PRO A 269 -12.04 -6.28 -1.79
C PRO A 269 -12.70 -7.05 -2.94
N GLY A 270 -12.00 -7.13 -4.08
CA GLY A 270 -12.50 -7.77 -5.30
C GLY A 270 -13.44 -6.92 -6.14
N THR A 271 -13.78 -5.69 -5.69
CA THR A 271 -14.61 -4.74 -6.44
C THR A 271 -13.89 -3.39 -6.62
N GLY A 272 -14.59 -2.38 -7.11
CA GLY A 272 -14.15 -0.97 -7.11
C GLY A 272 -15.02 -0.08 -6.22
N ASP A 273 -15.92 -0.67 -5.43
CA ASP A 273 -16.93 0.05 -4.64
C ASP A 273 -16.28 0.68 -3.42
N VAL A 274 -16.35 2.01 -3.32
CA VAL A 274 -15.78 2.76 -2.18
C VAL A 274 -16.59 2.47 -0.92
N LEU A 275 -15.89 2.19 0.16
CA LEU A 275 -16.47 1.93 1.48
C LEU A 275 -16.59 3.21 2.30
N PRO A 276 -17.55 3.27 3.24
CA PRO A 276 -17.65 4.34 4.22
C PRO A 276 -16.39 4.45 5.10
N GLU A 277 -16.20 5.63 5.68
CA GLU A 277 -15.13 5.87 6.65
C GLU A 277 -15.22 4.89 7.85
N GLY A 278 -14.07 4.35 8.26
CA GLY A 278 -13.98 3.36 9.34
C GLY A 278 -14.14 1.90 8.89
N GLU A 279 -14.70 1.65 7.72
CA GLU A 279 -14.78 0.30 7.16
C GLU A 279 -13.43 -0.14 6.61
N VAL A 280 -13.08 -1.41 6.87
CA VAL A 280 -11.85 -2.02 6.37
C VAL A 280 -12.05 -2.58 4.97
N GLY A 281 -11.16 -2.19 4.05
CA GLY A 281 -11.19 -2.64 2.66
C GLY A 281 -9.83 -2.58 1.98
N GLU A 282 -9.81 -2.87 0.69
CA GLU A 282 -8.61 -2.78 -0.15
C GLU A 282 -8.23 -1.31 -0.36
N LEU A 283 -6.96 -1.00 -0.13
CA LEU A 283 -6.42 0.33 -0.36
C LEU A 283 -6.10 0.52 -1.84
N VAL A 284 -6.77 1.48 -2.46
CA VAL A 284 -6.60 1.87 -3.86
C VAL A 284 -6.01 3.26 -3.91
N VAL A 285 -5.02 3.46 -4.77
CA VAL A 285 -4.27 4.72 -4.87
C VAL A 285 -4.29 5.26 -6.29
N THR A 286 -4.59 6.55 -6.44
CA THR A 286 -4.28 7.30 -7.64
C THR A 286 -3.06 8.16 -7.36
N SER A 287 -1.97 7.91 -8.10
CA SER A 287 -0.73 8.68 -8.02
C SER A 287 -0.79 9.88 -8.95
N LEU A 288 -0.41 11.05 -8.45
CA LEU A 288 -0.23 12.27 -9.27
C LEU A 288 1.19 12.38 -9.85
N ASN A 289 1.94 11.27 -9.87
CA ASN A 289 3.26 11.18 -10.50
C ASN A 289 3.08 11.13 -12.04
N PRO A 290 3.60 12.10 -12.80
CA PRO A 290 3.43 12.11 -14.26
C PRO A 290 4.29 11.05 -14.97
N ASP A 291 5.38 10.59 -14.37
CA ASP A 291 6.31 9.63 -14.98
C ASP A 291 5.76 8.19 -14.94
N TYR A 292 5.00 7.87 -13.88
CA TYR A 292 4.33 6.58 -13.70
C TYR A 292 2.90 6.83 -13.18
N PRO A 293 1.98 7.21 -14.08
CA PRO A 293 0.69 7.79 -13.73
C PRO A 293 -0.35 6.71 -13.40
N LEU A 294 -0.17 6.02 -12.27
CA LEU A 294 -1.09 4.98 -11.83
C LEU A 294 -2.43 5.58 -11.36
N VAL A 295 -3.51 5.26 -12.08
CA VAL A 295 -4.88 5.66 -11.76
C VAL A 295 -5.62 4.49 -11.15
N ARG A 296 -6.21 4.69 -9.96
CA ARG A 296 -6.93 3.67 -9.18
C ARG A 296 -6.18 2.33 -9.10
N PHE A 297 -4.94 2.38 -8.66
CA PHE A 297 -4.10 1.20 -8.49
C PHE A 297 -4.42 0.51 -7.16
N GLY A 298 -4.89 -0.76 -7.23
CA GLY A 298 -5.14 -1.62 -6.08
C GLY A 298 -3.83 -2.19 -5.55
N THR A 299 -3.46 -1.79 -4.33
CA THR A 299 -2.20 -2.21 -3.69
C THR A 299 -2.21 -3.68 -3.28
N GLY A 300 -3.40 -4.26 -3.14
CA GLY A 300 -3.61 -5.59 -2.58
C GLY A 300 -3.43 -5.62 -1.05
N ASP A 301 -3.42 -4.47 -0.39
CA ASP A 301 -3.35 -4.35 1.07
C ASP A 301 -4.65 -3.83 1.65
N LEU A 302 -4.96 -4.22 2.89
CA LEU A 302 -6.11 -3.74 3.64
C LEU A 302 -5.76 -2.56 4.52
N SER A 303 -6.68 -1.58 4.58
CA SER A 303 -6.67 -0.46 5.51
C SER A 303 -8.08 0.06 5.76
N ALA A 304 -8.20 1.12 6.57
CA ALA A 304 -9.43 1.88 6.76
C ALA A 304 -9.11 3.37 6.86
N MET A 305 -10.00 4.24 6.36
CA MET A 305 -9.91 5.67 6.66
C MET A 305 -10.23 5.91 8.13
N LEU A 306 -9.44 6.75 8.80
CA LEU A 306 -9.68 7.15 10.18
C LEU A 306 -10.43 8.48 10.24
N PRO A 307 -11.44 8.59 11.12
CA PRO A 307 -12.15 9.82 11.32
C PRO A 307 -11.31 10.89 12.04
N GLY A 308 -11.70 12.13 11.89
CA GLY A 308 -11.17 13.26 12.63
C GLY A 308 -9.81 13.77 12.15
N ALA A 309 -9.40 14.91 12.71
CA ALA A 309 -8.15 15.58 12.39
C ALA A 309 -6.93 14.88 13.03
N CYS A 310 -5.75 15.06 12.43
CA CYS A 310 -4.51 14.63 13.05
C CYS A 310 -4.17 15.50 14.26
N PRO A 311 -3.87 14.91 15.45
CA PRO A 311 -3.57 15.68 16.67
C PRO A 311 -2.33 16.58 16.52
N THR A 312 -1.43 16.31 15.56
CA THR A 312 -0.26 17.15 15.29
C THR A 312 -0.58 18.39 14.44
N GLY A 313 -1.85 18.67 14.13
CA GLY A 313 -2.25 19.80 13.30
C GLY A 313 -2.08 19.60 11.80
N ARG A 314 -1.69 18.42 11.35
CA ARG A 314 -1.71 18.05 9.92
C ARG A 314 -3.14 17.84 9.46
N THR A 315 -3.48 18.39 8.32
CA THR A 315 -4.86 18.46 7.83
C THR A 315 -5.20 17.40 6.78
N ALA A 316 -4.23 16.60 6.33
CA ALA A 316 -4.50 15.50 5.43
C ALA A 316 -5.25 14.37 6.17
N PRO A 317 -6.15 13.64 5.48
CA PRO A 317 -6.80 12.46 6.05
C PRO A 317 -5.80 11.42 6.54
N ARG A 318 -6.26 10.51 7.40
CA ARG A 318 -5.44 9.44 7.96
C ARG A 318 -6.00 8.08 7.61
N ILE A 319 -5.11 7.11 7.50
CA ILE A 319 -5.46 5.69 7.41
C ILE A 319 -5.00 4.95 8.67
N LYS A 320 -5.61 3.82 8.95
CA LYS A 320 -5.26 2.98 10.11
C LYS A 320 -3.86 2.36 9.99
N GLY A 321 -3.32 2.31 8.76
CA GLY A 321 -2.09 1.63 8.42
C GLY A 321 -2.34 0.27 7.77
N TRP A 322 -1.31 -0.54 7.64
CA TRP A 322 -1.42 -1.88 7.05
C TRP A 322 -2.17 -2.83 7.99
N MET A 323 -3.24 -3.45 7.50
CA MET A 323 -4.11 -4.35 8.24
C MET A 323 -4.11 -5.79 7.69
N GLY A 324 -3.19 -6.09 6.78
CA GLY A 324 -3.11 -7.38 6.11
C GLY A 324 -3.23 -7.27 4.60
N ARG A 325 -3.32 -8.42 3.93
CA ARG A 325 -3.47 -8.50 2.48
C ARG A 325 -4.94 -8.58 2.08
N ALA A 326 -5.31 -7.83 1.04
CA ALA A 326 -6.62 -7.90 0.40
C ALA A 326 -6.72 -9.09 -0.57
N ASP A 327 -5.58 -9.57 -1.08
CA ASP A 327 -5.52 -10.79 -1.87
C ASP A 327 -5.62 -12.02 -0.94
N GLN A 328 -6.86 -12.37 -0.66
CA GLN A 328 -7.25 -13.48 0.21
C GLN A 328 -7.53 -14.73 -0.63
N THR A 329 -6.81 -14.90 -1.73
CA THR A 329 -6.96 -16.08 -2.58
C THR A 329 -6.59 -17.33 -1.79
N THR A 330 -7.53 -18.27 -1.70
CA THR A 330 -7.34 -19.54 -0.99
C THR A 330 -7.52 -20.69 -1.95
N LYS A 331 -6.62 -21.69 -1.91
CA LYS A 331 -6.75 -22.93 -2.68
C LYS A 331 -7.58 -23.94 -1.89
N VAL A 332 -8.72 -24.34 -2.45
CA VAL A 332 -9.64 -25.30 -1.84
C VAL A 332 -9.86 -26.47 -2.80
N ARG A 333 -9.55 -27.69 -2.38
CA ARG A 333 -9.72 -28.91 -3.21
C ARG A 333 -9.12 -28.77 -4.62
N GLY A 334 -7.97 -28.11 -4.73
CA GLY A 334 -7.27 -27.90 -6.01
C GLY A 334 -7.69 -26.66 -6.81
N MET A 335 -8.77 -25.97 -6.42
CA MET A 335 -9.28 -24.76 -7.08
C MET A 335 -8.95 -23.52 -6.27
N PHE A 336 -8.64 -22.42 -6.95
CA PHE A 336 -8.45 -21.12 -6.31
C PHE A 336 -9.79 -20.40 -6.18
N VAL A 337 -10.08 -19.88 -4.99
CA VAL A 337 -11.20 -18.99 -4.73
C VAL A 337 -10.65 -17.58 -4.47
N HIS A 338 -11.25 -16.62 -5.18
CA HIS A 338 -10.82 -15.22 -5.16
C HIS A 338 -11.90 -14.32 -4.55
N PRO A 339 -11.55 -13.22 -3.90
CA PRO A 339 -12.52 -12.25 -3.38
C PRO A 339 -13.54 -11.76 -4.41
N ALA A 340 -13.14 -11.62 -5.67
CA ALA A 340 -14.05 -11.24 -6.75
C ALA A 340 -15.22 -12.22 -6.97
N GLN A 341 -15.01 -13.51 -6.73
CA GLN A 341 -16.07 -14.52 -6.82
C GLN A 341 -17.08 -14.38 -5.67
N VAL A 342 -16.61 -14.07 -4.46
CA VAL A 342 -17.52 -13.79 -3.33
C VAL A 342 -18.29 -12.49 -3.58
N ALA A 343 -17.64 -11.46 -4.12
CA ALA A 343 -18.30 -10.23 -4.50
C ALA A 343 -19.38 -10.44 -5.58
N GLU A 344 -19.12 -11.31 -6.56
CA GLU A 344 -20.09 -11.69 -7.59
C GLU A 344 -21.34 -12.36 -6.99
N ILE A 345 -21.14 -13.25 -6.00
CA ILE A 345 -22.23 -13.88 -5.26
C ILE A 345 -23.06 -12.81 -4.52
N VAL A 346 -22.41 -11.94 -3.75
CA VAL A 346 -23.08 -10.86 -2.99
C VAL A 346 -23.89 -9.95 -3.91
N ARG A 347 -23.36 -9.57 -5.07
CA ARG A 347 -24.02 -8.67 -6.02
C ARG A 347 -25.36 -9.20 -6.53
N ARG A 348 -25.56 -10.53 -6.55
CA ARG A 348 -26.82 -11.16 -6.99
C ARG A 348 -27.91 -11.11 -5.93
N TYR A 349 -27.58 -10.73 -4.68
CA TYR A 349 -28.51 -10.76 -3.54
C TYR A 349 -28.45 -9.45 -2.77
N PRO A 350 -29.31 -8.47 -3.10
CA PRO A 350 -29.28 -7.14 -2.50
C PRO A 350 -29.61 -7.13 -0.99
N GLU A 351 -30.19 -8.21 -0.45
CA GLU A 351 -30.44 -8.38 0.98
C GLU A 351 -29.17 -8.67 1.81
N ILE A 352 -28.03 -8.99 1.16
CA ILE A 352 -26.78 -9.27 1.84
C ILE A 352 -26.07 -7.97 2.21
N VAL A 353 -25.82 -7.79 3.50
CA VAL A 353 -25.03 -6.67 4.03
C VAL A 353 -23.53 -6.97 3.93
N ARG A 354 -23.11 -8.16 4.35
CA ARG A 354 -21.71 -8.61 4.33
C ARG A 354 -21.66 -10.13 4.15
N ALA A 355 -20.59 -10.60 3.49
CA ALA A 355 -20.35 -12.04 3.35
C ALA A 355 -18.87 -12.37 3.58
N ARG A 356 -18.62 -13.57 4.11
CA ARG A 356 -17.29 -14.17 4.27
C ARG A 356 -17.34 -15.65 3.92
N LEU A 357 -16.45 -16.05 3.01
CA LEU A 357 -16.22 -17.48 2.74
C LEU A 357 -15.15 -17.98 3.71
N VAL A 358 -15.47 -18.97 4.53
CA VAL A 358 -14.56 -19.57 5.50
C VAL A 358 -14.17 -20.95 5.03
N VAL A 359 -12.88 -21.21 4.95
CA VAL A 359 -12.33 -22.53 4.64
C VAL A 359 -11.71 -23.07 5.94
N SER A 360 -12.21 -24.20 6.42
CA SER A 360 -11.76 -24.84 7.66
C SER A 360 -11.54 -26.34 7.43
N GLY A 361 -11.15 -27.07 8.47
CA GLY A 361 -10.90 -28.51 8.42
C GLY A 361 -9.42 -28.84 8.49
N VAL A 362 -9.09 -30.11 8.24
CA VAL A 362 -7.71 -30.63 8.17
C VAL A 362 -7.37 -30.93 6.71
N MET A 363 -6.08 -31.02 6.41
CA MET A 363 -5.57 -31.27 5.04
C MET A 363 -6.34 -32.40 4.34
N ALA A 364 -6.80 -32.13 3.11
CA ALA A 364 -7.63 -32.98 2.27
C ALA A 364 -9.13 -33.12 2.68
N ASN A 365 -9.55 -32.58 3.82
CA ASN A 365 -10.95 -32.55 4.25
C ASN A 365 -11.45 -31.12 4.49
N ASP A 366 -11.29 -30.27 3.45
CA ASP A 366 -11.73 -28.87 3.51
C ASP A 366 -13.25 -28.79 3.69
N VAL A 367 -13.68 -28.04 4.70
CA VAL A 367 -15.05 -27.59 4.92
C VAL A 367 -15.17 -26.14 4.49
N VAL A 368 -16.11 -25.85 3.60
CA VAL A 368 -16.33 -24.49 3.10
C VAL A 368 -17.67 -23.99 3.58
N ALA A 369 -17.70 -22.85 4.23
CA ALA A 369 -18.91 -22.17 4.67
C ALA A 369 -18.95 -20.75 4.13
N LEU A 370 -20.10 -20.34 3.58
CA LEU A 370 -20.38 -18.94 3.28
C LEU A 370 -21.20 -18.35 4.43
N ARG A 371 -20.59 -17.46 5.20
CA ARG A 371 -21.24 -16.71 6.28
C ARG A 371 -21.75 -15.40 5.74
N VAL A 372 -23.04 -15.13 5.94
CA VAL A 372 -23.74 -14.00 5.31
C VAL A 372 -24.53 -13.23 6.33
N GLU A 373 -24.24 -11.94 6.47
CA GLU A 373 -25.07 -11.02 7.26
C GLU A 373 -26.26 -10.55 6.42
N VAL A 374 -27.47 -10.77 6.94
CA VAL A 374 -28.73 -10.34 6.34
C VAL A 374 -29.61 -9.67 7.38
N ALA A 375 -30.26 -8.54 7.02
CA ALA A 375 -31.19 -7.86 7.92
C ALA A 375 -32.50 -8.65 8.10
N ALA A 376 -32.95 -9.29 7.02
CA ALA A 376 -34.11 -10.18 7.02
C ALA A 376 -33.87 -11.31 6.00
N ALA A 377 -33.94 -12.54 6.45
CA ALA A 377 -33.77 -13.68 5.58
C ALA A 377 -35.07 -13.97 4.83
N SER A 378 -35.02 -14.00 3.50
CA SER A 378 -36.12 -14.51 2.67
C SER A 378 -36.16 -16.03 2.70
N GLU A 379 -37.33 -16.61 2.50
CA GLU A 379 -37.51 -18.08 2.46
C GLU A 379 -36.61 -18.72 1.38
N GLY A 380 -35.92 -19.78 1.74
CA GLY A 380 -35.00 -20.49 0.83
C GLY A 380 -33.72 -19.72 0.45
N LEU A 381 -33.39 -18.60 1.07
CA LEU A 381 -32.20 -17.80 0.74
C LEU A 381 -30.92 -18.63 0.86
N ALA A 382 -30.75 -19.42 1.92
CA ALA A 382 -29.55 -20.24 2.12
C ALA A 382 -29.34 -21.25 0.98
N GLU A 383 -30.42 -21.87 0.50
CA GLU A 383 -30.37 -22.84 -0.60
C GLU A 383 -29.99 -22.14 -1.91
N ARG A 384 -30.61 -21.00 -2.23
CA ARG A 384 -30.28 -20.22 -3.43
C ARG A 384 -28.83 -19.75 -3.40
N LEU A 385 -28.34 -19.31 -2.25
CA LEU A 385 -26.93 -18.93 -2.07
C LEU A 385 -26.00 -20.13 -2.28
N ALA A 386 -26.29 -21.30 -1.71
CA ALA A 386 -25.48 -22.49 -1.89
C ALA A 386 -25.37 -22.89 -3.37
N HIS A 387 -26.47 -22.79 -4.15
CA HIS A 387 -26.46 -22.99 -5.59
C HIS A 387 -25.56 -21.95 -6.28
N THR A 388 -25.73 -20.67 -5.97
CA THR A 388 -24.95 -19.60 -6.60
C THR A 388 -23.46 -19.74 -6.29
N VAL A 389 -23.09 -20.08 -5.04
CA VAL A 389 -21.68 -20.35 -4.68
C VAL A 389 -21.11 -21.46 -5.53
N ARG A 390 -21.87 -22.55 -5.68
CA ARG A 390 -21.44 -23.68 -6.52
C ARG A 390 -21.25 -23.30 -7.98
N ASP A 391 -22.15 -22.49 -8.53
CA ASP A 391 -22.05 -22.03 -9.92
C ASP A 391 -20.82 -21.15 -10.16
N VAL A 392 -20.53 -20.25 -9.22
CA VAL A 392 -19.43 -19.27 -9.33
C VAL A 392 -18.07 -19.87 -8.96
N THR A 393 -18.01 -20.75 -7.96
CA THR A 393 -16.74 -21.27 -7.40
C THR A 393 -16.48 -22.74 -7.70
N GLN A 394 -17.48 -23.48 -8.21
CA GLN A 394 -17.48 -24.95 -8.37
C GLN A 394 -17.33 -25.71 -7.05
N LEU A 395 -17.51 -25.04 -5.89
CA LEU A 395 -17.41 -25.63 -4.56
C LEU A 395 -18.79 -25.89 -3.95
N ARG A 396 -18.92 -27.02 -3.27
CA ARG A 396 -20.05 -27.26 -2.38
C ARG A 396 -19.79 -26.55 -1.05
N THR A 397 -20.73 -25.71 -0.62
CA THR A 397 -20.57 -24.79 0.49
C THR A 397 -21.78 -24.86 1.40
N GLN A 398 -21.56 -24.85 2.72
CA GLN A 398 -22.60 -24.59 3.70
C GLN A 398 -22.88 -23.08 3.73
N VAL A 399 -24.12 -22.68 3.97
CA VAL A 399 -24.50 -21.26 4.11
C VAL A 399 -25.02 -21.01 5.49
N GLU A 400 -24.39 -20.05 6.18
CA GLU A 400 -24.77 -19.61 7.53
C GLU A 400 -25.31 -18.17 7.42
N LEU A 401 -26.59 -17.98 7.73
CA LEU A 401 -27.22 -16.66 7.79
C LEU A 401 -27.01 -16.07 9.18
N LEU A 402 -26.48 -14.87 9.25
CA LEU A 402 -26.10 -14.17 10.47
C LEU A 402 -26.82 -12.82 10.57
N ALA A 403 -27.00 -12.33 11.79
CA ALA A 403 -27.48 -10.98 12.04
C ALA A 403 -26.43 -9.93 11.57
N PRO A 404 -26.84 -8.73 11.13
CA PRO A 404 -25.92 -7.66 10.80
C PRO A 404 -24.95 -7.34 11.97
N GLY A 405 -23.67 -7.14 11.67
CA GLY A 405 -22.63 -6.86 12.65
C GLY A 405 -22.02 -8.09 13.31
N SER A 406 -22.40 -9.32 12.92
CA SER A 406 -21.84 -10.57 13.45
C SER A 406 -20.45 -10.89 12.94
N LEU A 407 -20.12 -10.45 11.71
CA LEU A 407 -18.80 -10.65 11.12
C LEU A 407 -17.83 -9.55 11.56
N PRO A 408 -16.58 -9.88 11.89
CA PRO A 408 -15.58 -8.87 12.23
C PRO A 408 -15.36 -7.87 11.10
N ASN A 409 -15.14 -6.59 11.45
CA ASN A 409 -14.74 -5.54 10.51
C ASN A 409 -13.20 -5.59 10.33
N ASP A 410 -12.70 -6.64 9.69
CA ASP A 410 -11.28 -6.89 9.45
C ASP A 410 -10.92 -6.95 7.94
N GLY A 411 -11.89 -6.64 7.07
CA GLY A 411 -11.74 -6.65 5.60
C GLY A 411 -11.58 -8.04 5.00
N LYS A 412 -11.69 -9.12 5.77
CA LYS A 412 -11.61 -10.47 5.23
C LYS A 412 -12.91 -10.87 4.55
N VAL A 413 -12.80 -11.15 3.27
CA VAL A 413 -13.86 -11.70 2.42
C VAL A 413 -13.71 -13.23 2.30
N ILE A 414 -12.45 -13.72 2.36
CA ILE A 414 -12.11 -15.13 2.45
C ILE A 414 -11.24 -15.32 3.69
N GLU A 415 -11.53 -16.31 4.49
CA GLU A 415 -10.78 -16.69 5.68
C GLU A 415 -10.32 -18.14 5.55
N ASP A 416 -9.01 -18.37 5.56
CA ASP A 416 -8.43 -19.69 5.67
C ASP A 416 -8.16 -19.99 7.15
N ALA A 417 -9.06 -20.78 7.73
CA ALA A 417 -9.03 -21.19 9.14
C ALA A 417 -8.57 -22.65 9.29
N ARG A 418 -7.90 -23.22 8.30
CA ARG A 418 -7.34 -24.58 8.39
C ARG A 418 -6.16 -24.61 9.36
N SER A 419 -6.08 -25.66 10.18
CA SER A 419 -4.87 -25.93 10.94
C SER A 419 -3.80 -26.49 10.02
N HIS A 420 -2.62 -25.88 10.02
CA HIS A 420 -1.43 -26.34 9.30
C HIS A 420 -0.48 -27.11 10.23
N GLU A 421 -1.05 -27.82 11.24
CA GLU A 421 -0.29 -28.72 12.10
C GLU A 421 -0.07 -30.08 11.42
#